data_4ef699c594283914bab210444336c9a5
#
_entry.id   4ef699c594283914bab210444336c9a5
#
_cell.length_a   1.000
_cell.length_b   1.000
_cell.length_c   1.000
_cell.angle_alpha   90.00
_cell.angle_beta   90.00
_cell.angle_gamma   90.00
#
_symmetry.space_group_name_H-M   'P 1'
#
loop_
_entity.id
_entity.type
_entity.pdbx_description
1 polymer ?
#
loop_
_entity_poly.entity_id
_entity_poly.type
_entity_poly.pdbx_seq_one_letter_code
_entity_poly.pdbx_strand_id
1 'polypeptide(L)'
;MMNWRRVILAAAVVAAPCVGGPAVAQELDYGAFKASVQPIFITKREGYTRCVVCHGGANNALRLERPGPDGFTEEQSKKNFETVSRLVVPGKPNESHLLLYPLVPQEGGSAYHSGGRQWPTKQDPNWQTIARWINGQK
;
A
#
# COMPACT_ATOMS: atom_id res chain seq x y z
N MET A 1 -52.04 -46.20 31.40
CA MET A 1 -50.98 -46.47 30.38
C MET A 1 -50.95 -45.25 29.44
N MET A 2 -49.94 -44.42 29.57
CA MET A 2 -49.84 -43.11 28.85
C MET A 2 -48.73 -43.23 27.85
N ASN A 3 -49.06 -43.28 26.53
CA ASN A 3 -48.11 -43.38 25.42
C ASN A 3 -47.59 -41.99 25.02
N TRP A 4 -46.36 -41.68 25.38
CA TRP A 4 -45.68 -40.47 24.91
C TRP A 4 -45.01 -40.76 23.55
N ARG A 5 -45.64 -40.27 22.48
CA ARG A 5 -45.00 -40.19 21.14
C ARG A 5 -43.96 -39.07 21.15
N ARG A 6 -42.70 -39.46 21.05
CA ARG A 6 -41.59 -38.49 20.84
C ARG A 6 -41.65 -37.99 19.40
N VAL A 7 -41.96 -36.71 19.26
CA VAL A 7 -41.83 -36.01 17.97
C VAL A 7 -40.37 -35.56 17.84
N ILE A 8 -39.64 -36.15 16.89
CA ILE A 8 -38.28 -35.75 16.53
C ILE A 8 -38.42 -34.67 15.47
N LEU A 9 -38.14 -33.43 15.83
CA LEU A 9 -37.99 -32.30 14.88
C LEU A 9 -36.59 -32.41 14.23
N ALA A 10 -36.53 -32.77 12.97
CA ALA A 10 -35.33 -32.71 12.17
C ALA A 10 -35.12 -31.26 11.71
N ALA A 11 -34.12 -30.59 12.26
CA ALA A 11 -33.69 -29.28 11.80
C ALA A 11 -32.86 -29.42 10.51
N ALA A 12 -33.39 -29.01 9.37
CA ALA A 12 -32.67 -28.94 8.11
C ALA A 12 -31.72 -27.75 8.13
N VAL A 13 -30.43 -28.00 8.17
CA VAL A 13 -29.39 -26.96 8.00
C VAL A 13 -29.27 -26.68 6.51
N VAL A 14 -29.77 -25.54 6.08
CA VAL A 14 -29.59 -25.04 4.72
C VAL A 14 -28.20 -24.38 4.63
N ALA A 15 -27.25 -25.08 4.04
CA ALA A 15 -25.94 -24.53 3.70
C ALA A 15 -26.10 -23.57 2.50
N ALA A 16 -25.94 -22.26 2.71
CA ALA A 16 -25.89 -21.29 1.64
C ALA A 16 -24.56 -21.42 0.88
N PRO A 17 -24.56 -21.52 -0.46
CA PRO A 17 -23.32 -21.53 -1.23
C PRO A 17 -22.68 -20.14 -1.17
N CYS A 18 -21.45 -20.06 -0.64
CA CYS A 18 -20.61 -18.89 -0.80
C CYS A 18 -20.20 -18.78 -2.28
N VAL A 19 -20.91 -17.95 -3.03
CA VAL A 19 -20.53 -17.58 -4.40
C VAL A 19 -19.36 -16.60 -4.28
N GLY A 20 -18.14 -17.10 -4.24
CA GLY A 20 -16.92 -16.31 -4.41
C GLY A 20 -16.85 -15.83 -5.84
N GLY A 21 -17.27 -14.58 -6.11
CA GLY A 21 -17.02 -13.93 -7.39
C GLY A 21 -15.51 -13.81 -7.66
N PRO A 22 -15.06 -13.69 -8.93
CA PRO A 22 -13.64 -13.47 -9.23
C PRO A 22 -13.16 -12.23 -8.48
N ALA A 23 -12.09 -12.37 -7.70
CA ALA A 23 -11.43 -11.24 -7.08
C ALA A 23 -10.90 -10.35 -8.20
N VAL A 24 -11.56 -9.21 -8.43
CA VAL A 24 -11.05 -8.19 -9.35
C VAL A 24 -9.76 -7.69 -8.75
N ALA A 25 -8.65 -7.88 -9.49
CA ALA A 25 -7.36 -7.33 -9.07
C ALA A 25 -7.53 -5.81 -8.92
N GLN A 26 -7.22 -5.29 -7.74
CA GLN A 26 -7.35 -3.87 -7.47
C GLN A 26 -6.36 -3.08 -8.32
N GLU A 27 -6.87 -2.15 -9.12
CA GLU A 27 -6.06 -1.26 -9.92
C GLU A 27 -5.60 -0.06 -9.09
N LEU A 28 -4.31 0.31 -9.23
CA LEU A 28 -3.75 1.48 -8.57
C LEU A 28 -4.18 2.75 -9.31
N ASP A 29 -4.81 3.68 -8.60
CA ASP A 29 -5.28 4.95 -9.18
C ASP A 29 -4.11 5.91 -9.39
N TYR A 30 -3.83 6.26 -10.66
CA TYR A 30 -2.79 7.20 -11.04
C TYR A 30 -3.08 8.63 -10.58
N GLY A 31 -4.34 9.06 -10.62
CA GLY A 31 -4.74 10.40 -10.17
C GLY A 31 -4.48 10.58 -8.67
N ALA A 32 -4.90 9.59 -7.87
CA ALA A 32 -4.64 9.58 -6.43
C ALA A 32 -3.14 9.47 -6.11
N PHE A 33 -2.37 8.69 -6.89
CA PHE A 33 -0.92 8.67 -6.78
C PHE A 33 -0.32 10.06 -6.95
N LYS A 34 -0.65 10.73 -8.04
CA LYS A 34 -0.12 12.05 -8.39
C LYS A 34 -0.48 13.11 -7.36
N ALA A 35 -1.71 13.06 -6.84
CA ALA A 35 -2.22 14.04 -5.90
C ALA A 35 -1.71 13.84 -4.46
N SER A 36 -1.54 12.59 -4.02
CA SER A 36 -1.33 12.30 -2.59
C SER A 36 -0.04 11.52 -2.29
N VAL A 37 0.39 10.61 -3.16
CA VAL A 37 1.57 9.76 -2.92
C VAL A 37 2.85 10.42 -3.43
N GLN A 38 2.87 10.86 -4.67
CA GLN A 38 4.06 11.46 -5.29
C GLN A 38 4.63 12.65 -4.51
N PRO A 39 3.83 13.58 -3.95
CA PRO A 39 4.35 14.68 -3.14
C PRO A 39 5.17 14.23 -1.92
N ILE A 40 4.86 13.06 -1.34
CA ILE A 40 5.59 12.51 -0.19
C ILE A 40 7.09 12.34 -0.51
N PHE A 41 7.42 11.99 -1.75
CA PHE A 41 8.81 11.72 -2.14
C PHE A 41 9.70 12.96 -2.18
N ILE A 42 9.11 14.14 -2.29
CA ILE A 42 9.82 15.42 -2.40
C ILE A 42 9.61 16.34 -1.18
N THR A 43 8.61 16.07 -0.35
CA THR A 43 8.31 16.90 0.82
C THR A 43 9.38 16.72 1.89
N LYS A 44 9.94 17.84 2.36
CA LYS A 44 10.90 17.83 3.47
C LYS A 44 10.16 17.58 4.77
N ARG A 45 10.70 16.65 5.56
CA ARG A 45 10.26 16.39 6.93
C ARG A 45 11.46 16.61 7.87
N GLU A 46 11.21 17.17 9.03
CA GLU A 46 12.26 17.36 10.02
C GLU A 46 12.81 16.01 10.48
N GLY A 47 14.12 15.89 10.52
CA GLY A 47 14.82 14.64 10.89
C GLY A 47 14.86 13.58 9.78
N TYR A 48 14.26 13.82 8.59
CA TYR A 48 14.21 12.82 7.52
C TYR A 48 14.78 13.37 6.20
N THR A 49 15.52 12.51 5.50
CA THR A 49 15.95 12.79 4.13
C THR A 49 14.81 12.52 3.16
N ARG A 50 14.57 13.44 2.20
CA ARG A 50 13.57 13.22 1.15
C ARG A 50 13.93 12.02 0.29
N CYS A 51 12.94 11.23 -0.10
CA CYS A 51 13.15 10.03 -0.93
C CYS A 51 13.91 10.36 -2.23
N VAL A 52 13.57 11.46 -2.89
CA VAL A 52 14.18 11.89 -4.15
C VAL A 52 15.69 12.24 -4.03
N VAL A 53 16.20 12.50 -2.83
CA VAL A 53 17.64 12.77 -2.62
C VAL A 53 18.46 11.52 -2.92
N CYS A 54 18.05 10.36 -2.40
CA CYS A 54 18.73 9.09 -2.60
C CYS A 54 18.21 8.32 -3.83
N HIS A 55 16.93 8.49 -4.19
CA HIS A 55 16.27 7.74 -5.25
C HIS A 55 16.13 8.50 -6.57
N GLY A 56 16.37 9.81 -6.60
CA GLY A 56 16.28 10.61 -7.82
C GLY A 56 17.36 10.28 -8.82
N GLY A 57 16.99 9.64 -9.93
CA GLY A 57 17.92 9.20 -10.97
C GLY A 57 18.84 8.04 -10.56
N ALA A 58 18.62 7.42 -9.39
CA ALA A 58 19.44 6.34 -8.87
C ALA A 58 19.26 5.04 -9.68
N ASN A 59 20.28 4.20 -9.66
CA ASN A 59 20.20 2.86 -10.26
C ASN A 59 19.78 1.82 -9.20
N ASN A 60 18.54 1.96 -8.70
CA ASN A 60 17.94 1.02 -7.76
C ASN A 60 16.44 0.81 -8.09
N ALA A 61 15.79 -0.09 -7.37
CA ALA A 61 14.40 -0.48 -7.66
C ALA A 61 13.41 0.70 -7.56
N LEU A 62 13.63 1.67 -6.65
CA LEU A 62 12.86 2.91 -6.55
C LEU A 62 13.60 4.03 -7.29
N ARG A 63 13.67 3.95 -8.61
CA ARG A 63 14.23 5.04 -9.41
C ARG A 63 13.18 6.11 -9.66
N LEU A 64 13.30 7.23 -8.97
CA LEU A 64 12.42 8.40 -9.14
C LEU A 64 13.01 9.39 -10.14
N GLU A 65 12.14 10.04 -10.90
CA GLU A 65 12.49 11.26 -11.64
C GLU A 65 12.76 12.40 -10.66
N ARG A 66 13.61 13.35 -11.04
CA ARG A 66 13.83 14.58 -10.26
C ARG A 66 12.88 15.65 -10.75
N PRO A 67 12.14 16.35 -9.85
CA PRO A 67 11.29 17.44 -10.28
C PRO A 67 12.12 18.63 -10.76
N GLY A 68 11.58 19.37 -11.72
CA GLY A 68 12.07 20.68 -12.09
C GLY A 68 11.62 21.77 -11.11
N PRO A 69 11.90 23.06 -11.42
CA PRO A 69 11.47 24.20 -10.60
C PRO A 69 9.94 24.25 -10.39
N ASP A 70 9.19 23.85 -11.41
CA ASP A 70 7.72 23.86 -11.42
C ASP A 70 7.10 22.50 -10.97
N GLY A 71 7.92 21.61 -10.40
CA GLY A 71 7.51 20.27 -9.98
C GLY A 71 7.77 19.20 -11.03
N PHE A 72 6.99 18.11 -10.96
CA PHE A 72 7.08 17.00 -11.93
C PHE A 72 6.26 17.32 -13.19
N THR A 73 6.82 17.04 -14.35
CA THR A 73 6.04 16.97 -15.60
C THR A 73 5.12 15.76 -15.59
N GLU A 74 4.14 15.74 -16.49
CA GLU A 74 3.24 14.60 -16.64
C GLU A 74 3.98 13.31 -17.02
N GLU A 75 5.01 13.41 -17.88
CA GLU A 75 5.85 12.28 -18.25
C GLU A 75 6.64 11.73 -17.06
N GLN A 76 7.24 12.62 -16.26
CA GLN A 76 7.95 12.25 -15.04
C GLN A 76 7.03 11.57 -14.02
N SER A 77 5.80 12.10 -13.88
CA SER A 77 4.80 11.52 -12.98
C SER A 77 4.38 10.11 -13.41
N LYS A 78 4.21 9.87 -14.69
CA LYS A 78 3.93 8.52 -15.24
C LYS A 78 5.07 7.56 -14.98
N LYS A 79 6.33 7.96 -15.24
CA LYS A 79 7.51 7.14 -14.93
C LYS A 79 7.63 6.80 -13.44
N ASN A 80 7.36 7.79 -12.56
CA ASN A 80 7.32 7.58 -11.13
C ASN A 80 6.23 6.59 -10.74
N PHE A 81 5.02 6.73 -11.30
CA PHE A 81 3.92 5.82 -11.05
C PHE A 81 4.27 4.38 -11.46
N GLU A 82 4.82 4.18 -12.67
CA GLU A 82 5.26 2.86 -13.13
C GLU A 82 6.30 2.24 -12.20
N THR A 83 7.30 3.02 -11.78
CA THR A 83 8.35 2.56 -10.87
C THR A 83 7.78 2.16 -9.52
N VAL A 84 6.93 3.02 -8.95
CA VAL A 84 6.31 2.79 -7.63
C VAL A 84 5.35 1.62 -7.66
N SER A 85 4.58 1.48 -8.74
CA SER A 85 3.63 0.37 -8.90
C SER A 85 4.28 -1.01 -8.85
N ARG A 86 5.54 -1.13 -9.27
CA ARG A 86 6.30 -2.40 -9.18
C ARG A 86 6.73 -2.75 -7.75
N LEU A 87 6.68 -1.79 -6.83
CA LEU A 87 7.11 -1.95 -5.44
C LEU A 87 5.94 -2.12 -4.46
N VAL A 88 4.72 -2.21 -4.98
CA VAL A 88 3.52 -2.39 -4.17
C VAL A 88 2.74 -3.62 -4.62
N VAL A 89 2.03 -4.21 -3.69
CA VAL A 89 1.06 -5.28 -3.93
C VAL A 89 -0.32 -4.66 -3.74
N PRO A 90 -1.12 -4.44 -4.80
CA PRO A 90 -2.44 -3.84 -4.70
C PRO A 90 -3.32 -4.55 -3.66
N GLY A 91 -3.97 -3.77 -2.77
CA GLY A 91 -4.75 -4.29 -1.66
C GLY A 91 -3.95 -4.81 -0.47
N LYS A 92 -2.61 -4.80 -0.54
CA LYS A 92 -1.76 -5.40 0.51
C LYS A 92 -0.60 -4.48 0.93
N PRO A 93 -0.88 -3.42 1.67
CA PRO A 93 0.16 -2.48 2.10
C PRO A 93 1.26 -3.15 2.94
N ASN A 94 0.91 -4.14 3.76
CA ASN A 94 1.88 -4.86 4.59
C ASN A 94 2.74 -5.90 3.83
N GLU A 95 2.51 -6.09 2.54
CA GLU A 95 3.35 -6.91 1.64
C GLU A 95 4.09 -6.03 0.62
N SER A 96 3.90 -4.72 0.65
CA SER A 96 4.42 -3.76 -0.33
C SER A 96 5.81 -3.25 0.06
N HIS A 97 6.80 -3.50 -0.77
CA HIS A 97 8.20 -3.13 -0.52
C HIS A 97 8.38 -1.61 -0.35
N LEU A 98 7.60 -0.80 -1.05
CA LEU A 98 7.61 0.66 -0.90
C LEU A 98 7.38 1.10 0.55
N LEU A 99 6.54 0.38 1.29
CA LEU A 99 6.24 0.65 2.69
C LEU A 99 7.14 -0.11 3.67
N LEU A 100 7.53 -1.34 3.33
CA LEU A 100 8.30 -2.20 4.24
C LEU A 100 9.77 -1.79 4.35
N TYR A 101 10.43 -1.39 3.26
CA TYR A 101 11.86 -1.09 3.31
C TYR A 101 12.19 0.11 4.20
N PRO A 102 11.49 1.25 4.12
CA PRO A 102 11.79 2.40 4.98
C PRO A 102 11.07 2.36 6.34
N LEU A 103 10.30 1.31 6.66
CA LEU A 103 9.69 1.11 7.97
C LEU A 103 10.69 0.54 8.97
N VAL A 104 10.59 0.93 10.25
CA VAL A 104 11.43 0.36 11.30
C VAL A 104 11.15 -1.14 11.50
N PRO A 105 12.18 -1.97 11.81
CA PRO A 105 12.00 -3.42 11.96
C PRO A 105 10.99 -3.81 13.05
N GLN A 106 10.89 -3.02 14.12
CA GLN A 106 9.96 -3.24 15.23
C GLN A 106 8.49 -3.21 14.82
N GLU A 107 8.19 -2.52 13.72
CA GLU A 107 6.85 -2.44 13.10
C GLU A 107 6.67 -3.44 11.94
N GLY A 108 7.60 -4.37 11.77
CA GLY A 108 7.59 -5.36 10.69
C GLY A 108 8.26 -4.89 9.40
N GLY A 109 9.05 -3.81 9.47
CA GLY A 109 9.83 -3.32 8.34
C GLY A 109 11.03 -4.22 8.01
N SER A 110 11.67 -3.96 6.86
CA SER A 110 12.87 -4.64 6.43
C SER A 110 14.02 -4.44 7.43
N ALA A 111 14.86 -5.45 7.60
CA ALA A 111 16.06 -5.36 8.45
C ALA A 111 17.03 -4.28 7.96
N TYR A 112 17.07 -4.03 6.66
CA TYR A 112 18.03 -3.11 6.06
C TYR A 112 17.37 -2.13 5.08
N HIS A 113 17.71 -0.83 5.23
CA HIS A 113 17.47 0.24 4.27
C HIS A 113 18.56 1.29 4.44
N SER A 114 19.50 1.38 3.50
CA SER A 114 20.68 2.24 3.58
C SER A 114 20.37 3.74 3.68
N GLY A 115 19.21 4.16 3.16
CA GLY A 115 18.70 5.55 3.24
C GLY A 115 18.11 5.95 4.59
N GLY A 116 18.21 5.09 5.62
CA GLY A 116 17.57 5.30 6.92
C GLY A 116 16.09 4.94 6.96
N ARG A 117 15.44 5.18 8.07
CA ARG A 117 14.02 4.89 8.27
C ARG A 117 13.19 6.12 8.02
N GLN A 118 12.13 5.97 7.22
CA GLN A 118 11.19 7.05 6.90
C GLN A 118 9.92 6.97 7.75
N TRP A 119 9.58 5.74 8.19
CA TRP A 119 8.38 5.47 8.95
C TRP A 119 8.75 4.91 10.33
N PRO A 120 8.62 5.69 11.43
CA PRO A 120 8.84 5.20 12.79
C PRO A 120 7.73 4.23 13.24
N THR A 121 6.54 4.36 12.67
CA THR A 121 5.40 3.45 12.90
C THR A 121 4.51 3.38 11.65
N LYS A 122 3.63 2.40 11.60
CA LYS A 122 2.58 2.32 10.56
C LYS A 122 1.51 3.40 10.71
N GLN A 123 1.45 4.11 11.85
CA GLN A 123 0.56 5.24 12.09
C GLN A 123 1.10 6.56 11.51
N ASP A 124 2.34 6.56 10.99
CA ASP A 124 2.87 7.74 10.30
C ASP A 124 1.91 8.20 9.19
N PRO A 125 1.53 9.49 9.13
CA PRO A 125 0.55 9.99 8.15
C PRO A 125 0.91 9.68 6.69
N ASN A 126 2.20 9.72 6.34
CA ASN A 126 2.65 9.41 4.98
C ASN A 126 2.56 7.91 4.70
N TRP A 127 2.91 7.05 5.68
CA TRP A 127 2.71 5.61 5.57
C TRP A 127 1.22 5.30 5.34
N GLN A 128 0.34 5.89 6.12
CA GLN A 128 -1.10 5.72 6.00
C GLN A 128 -1.65 6.22 4.66
N THR A 129 -1.14 7.33 4.14
CA THR A 129 -1.55 7.86 2.84
C THR A 129 -1.20 6.88 1.71
N ILE A 130 0.02 6.34 1.72
CA ILE A 130 0.44 5.33 0.73
C ILE A 130 -0.37 4.04 0.91
N ALA A 131 -0.62 3.60 2.16
CA ALA A 131 -1.40 2.40 2.44
C ALA A 131 -2.85 2.52 1.94
N ARG A 132 -3.51 3.67 2.13
CA ARG A 132 -4.84 3.93 1.57
C ARG A 132 -4.84 3.83 0.05
N TRP A 133 -3.87 4.47 -0.61
CA TRP A 133 -3.74 4.38 -2.07
C TRP A 133 -3.55 2.93 -2.54
N ILE A 134 -2.69 2.14 -1.89
CA ILE A 134 -2.49 0.72 -2.19
C ILE A 134 -3.79 -0.06 -2.01
N ASN A 135 -4.64 0.32 -1.05
CA ASN A 135 -5.97 -0.25 -0.81
C ASN A 135 -7.06 0.32 -1.74
N GLY A 136 -6.73 1.16 -2.74
CA GLY A 136 -7.68 1.77 -3.68
C GLY A 136 -8.57 2.83 -3.07
N GLN A 137 -8.20 3.36 -1.93
CA GLN A 137 -8.90 4.47 -1.31
C GLN A 137 -8.35 5.80 -1.88
N LYS A 138 -9.26 6.71 -2.18
CA LYS A 138 -8.94 8.04 -2.70
C LYS A 138 -8.88 9.06 -1.58
#